data_c707bf167634f3aadd5f53f913c5caf1
#
_entry.id   c707bf167634f3aadd5f53f913c5caf1
#
_cell.length_a   1.000
_cell.length_b   1.000
_cell.length_c   1.000
_cell.angle_alpha   90.00
_cell.angle_beta   90.00
_cell.angle_gamma   90.00
#
_symmetry.space_group_name_H-M   'P 1'
#
loop_
_entity.id
_entity.type
_entity.pdbx_description
1 polymer ?
#
loop_
_entity_poly.entity_id
_entity_poly.type
_entity_poly.pdbx_seq_one_letter_code
_entity_poly.pdbx_strand_id
1 'polypeptide(L)'
;MVVVVAGQQALAADHYTLPQGIDIGTFDPALRLQPAVRRVHAPGDLITIDSRHDLFDVMVDAKVLVVKFFSTAHHPLQWAFHRDTGQALQAIAADPVDSELVSMSRTLGAMMNRAAVPALSQLCDHHQYFVRWAAMQALGYVAPELLVPRLKVAAEDPHPHVRAVAHKALSRILPQG
;
A
#
# COMPACT_ATOMS: atom_id res chain seq x y z
N MET A 1 -16.29 0.84 -5.83
CA MET A 1 -16.52 2.11 -6.56
C MET A 1 -17.56 1.88 -7.64
N VAL A 2 -18.46 2.85 -7.86
CA VAL A 2 -19.38 2.85 -9.00
C VAL A 2 -19.07 4.07 -9.86
N VAL A 3 -19.00 3.89 -11.16
CA VAL A 3 -18.76 4.96 -12.14
C VAL A 3 -19.98 5.04 -13.05
N VAL A 4 -20.51 6.24 -13.21
CA VAL A 4 -21.60 6.52 -14.13
C VAL A 4 -21.03 7.31 -15.31
N VAL A 5 -21.23 6.83 -16.52
CA VAL A 5 -20.89 7.57 -17.74
C VAL A 5 -22.01 8.59 -17.98
N ALA A 6 -21.71 9.87 -17.73
CA ALA A 6 -22.65 10.96 -17.94
C ALA A 6 -22.32 11.73 -19.22
N GLY A 7 -23.31 12.33 -19.83
CA GLY A 7 -23.15 13.09 -21.09
C GLY A 7 -23.58 12.31 -22.32
N GLN A 8 -23.09 12.68 -23.49
CA GLN A 8 -23.55 12.17 -24.79
C GLN A 8 -22.52 11.26 -25.48
N GLN A 9 -21.33 11.11 -24.91
CA GLN A 9 -20.25 10.34 -25.52
C GLN A 9 -19.94 9.07 -24.71
N ALA A 10 -19.61 8.00 -25.42
CA ALA A 10 -19.19 6.75 -24.81
C ALA A 10 -17.80 6.88 -24.18
N LEU A 11 -17.55 6.11 -23.13
CA LEU A 11 -16.28 6.01 -22.42
C LEU A 11 -15.56 4.74 -22.82
N ALA A 12 -14.40 4.85 -23.46
CA ALA A 12 -13.50 3.71 -23.62
C ALA A 12 -12.63 3.56 -22.36
N ALA A 13 -12.54 2.34 -21.85
CA ALA A 13 -11.73 2.04 -20.68
C ALA A 13 -11.07 0.66 -20.78
N ASP A 14 -9.87 0.57 -20.25
CA ASP A 14 -9.15 -0.69 -20.09
C ASP A 14 -9.42 -1.25 -18.68
N HIS A 15 -9.98 -2.43 -18.62
CA HIS A 15 -10.28 -3.17 -17.40
C HIS A 15 -9.17 -4.19 -17.17
N TYR A 16 -8.54 -4.11 -16.01
CA TYR A 16 -7.54 -5.06 -15.57
C TYR A 16 -8.07 -5.82 -14.35
N THR A 17 -7.62 -7.04 -14.18
CA THR A 17 -7.90 -7.81 -12.99
C THR A 17 -6.62 -8.20 -12.29
N LEU A 18 -6.68 -8.25 -10.96
CA LEU A 18 -5.61 -8.82 -10.15
C LEU A 18 -5.71 -10.35 -10.20
N PRO A 19 -4.58 -11.08 -10.15
CA PRO A 19 -4.60 -12.51 -9.97
C PRO A 19 -5.37 -12.92 -8.71
N GLN A 20 -5.97 -14.11 -8.68
CA GLN A 20 -6.69 -14.59 -7.50
C GLN A 20 -5.76 -14.94 -6.34
N GLY A 21 -6.24 -14.77 -5.12
CA GLY A 21 -5.53 -15.21 -3.92
C GLY A 21 -4.41 -14.30 -3.45
N ILE A 22 -4.30 -13.06 -3.99
CA ILE A 22 -3.30 -12.09 -3.54
C ILE A 22 -3.71 -11.42 -2.22
N ASP A 23 -2.73 -11.22 -1.36
CA ASP A 23 -2.86 -10.32 -0.22
C ASP A 23 -2.60 -8.87 -0.68
N ILE A 24 -3.68 -8.12 -0.93
CA ILE A 24 -3.58 -6.70 -1.30
C ILE A 24 -3.12 -5.80 -0.16
N GLY A 25 -3.06 -6.30 1.06
CA GLY A 25 -2.55 -5.59 2.23
C GLY A 25 -1.02 -5.56 2.30
N THR A 26 -0.33 -6.40 1.52
CA THR A 26 1.14 -6.46 1.51
C THR A 26 1.67 -6.25 0.10
N PHE A 27 2.55 -5.25 -0.10
CA PHE A 27 3.10 -4.95 -1.42
C PHE A 27 4.03 -6.05 -1.92
N ASP A 28 3.74 -6.56 -3.11
CA ASP A 28 4.58 -7.51 -3.85
C ASP A 28 5.04 -6.88 -5.17
N PRO A 29 6.34 -6.55 -5.32
CA PRO A 29 6.87 -5.97 -6.55
C PRO A 29 6.89 -6.94 -7.73
N ALA A 30 6.73 -8.24 -7.49
CA ALA A 30 6.66 -9.25 -8.55
C ALA A 30 5.26 -9.36 -9.16
N LEU A 31 4.25 -8.77 -8.51
CA LEU A 31 2.87 -8.84 -8.96
C LEU A 31 2.69 -8.15 -10.32
N ARG A 32 1.91 -8.80 -11.18
CA ARG A 32 1.49 -8.24 -12.46
C ARG A 32 -0.02 -8.35 -12.62
N LEU A 33 -0.61 -7.30 -13.19
CA LEU A 33 -1.99 -7.33 -13.64
C LEU A 33 -2.16 -8.34 -14.77
N GLN A 34 -3.33 -8.94 -14.84
CA GLN A 34 -3.73 -9.68 -16.04
C GLN A 34 -3.90 -8.71 -17.22
N PRO A 35 -3.76 -9.19 -18.48
CA PRO A 35 -3.93 -8.34 -19.65
C PRO A 35 -5.26 -7.60 -19.63
N ALA A 36 -5.23 -6.35 -20.06
CA ALA A 36 -6.41 -5.50 -20.10
C ALA A 36 -7.46 -6.01 -21.07
N VAL A 37 -8.71 -5.84 -20.70
CA VAL A 37 -9.85 -5.99 -21.59
C VAL A 37 -10.45 -4.62 -21.86
N ARG A 38 -10.32 -4.14 -23.10
CA ARG A 38 -10.93 -2.88 -23.51
C ARG A 38 -12.43 -3.02 -23.63
N ARG A 39 -13.15 -2.11 -23.00
CA ARG A 39 -14.62 -2.01 -23.08
C ARG A 39 -15.02 -0.58 -23.42
N VAL A 40 -16.14 -0.47 -24.16
CA VAL A 40 -16.77 0.83 -24.45
C VAL A 40 -18.09 0.86 -23.69
N HIS A 41 -18.23 1.87 -22.84
CA HIS A 41 -19.41 2.09 -22.02
C HIS A 41 -20.25 3.23 -22.61
N ALA A 42 -21.51 2.97 -22.84
CA ALA A 42 -22.45 3.95 -23.37
C ALA A 42 -22.82 5.01 -22.31
N PRO A 43 -23.29 6.18 -22.74
CA PRO A 43 -23.91 7.13 -21.81
C PRO A 43 -25.04 6.48 -21.00
N GLY A 44 -25.00 6.66 -19.69
CA GLY A 44 -25.95 6.04 -18.75
C GLY A 44 -25.48 4.70 -18.15
N ASP A 45 -24.43 4.10 -18.70
CA ASP A 45 -23.91 2.87 -18.12
C ASP A 45 -23.38 3.04 -16.70
N LEU A 46 -23.65 2.03 -15.88
CA LEU A 46 -23.12 1.91 -14.53
C LEU A 46 -21.99 0.88 -14.52
N ILE A 47 -20.79 1.32 -14.20
CA ILE A 47 -19.62 0.44 -14.10
C ILE A 47 -19.34 0.21 -12.62
N THR A 48 -19.50 -1.02 -12.16
CA THR A 48 -19.14 -1.42 -10.80
C THR A 48 -17.71 -1.96 -10.79
N ILE A 49 -16.88 -1.43 -9.90
CA ILE A 49 -15.47 -1.81 -9.75
C ILE A 49 -15.25 -2.23 -8.30
N ASP A 50 -14.85 -3.48 -8.12
CA ASP A 50 -14.35 -3.95 -6.83
C ASP A 50 -12.83 -3.74 -6.78
N SER A 51 -12.40 -2.71 -6.06
CA SER A 51 -10.98 -2.35 -5.95
C SER A 51 -10.08 -3.42 -5.32
N ARG A 52 -10.65 -4.52 -4.83
CA ARG A 52 -9.88 -5.69 -4.36
C ARG A 52 -9.39 -6.56 -5.52
N HIS A 53 -10.04 -6.46 -6.68
CA HIS A 53 -9.81 -7.34 -7.81
C HIS A 53 -9.67 -6.60 -9.13
N ASP A 54 -10.25 -5.40 -9.23
CA ASP A 54 -10.40 -4.70 -10.50
C ASP A 54 -9.62 -3.38 -10.49
N LEU A 55 -8.94 -3.10 -11.59
CA LEU A 55 -8.43 -1.78 -11.93
C LEU A 55 -9.10 -1.29 -13.22
N PHE A 56 -9.26 0.02 -13.29
CA PHE A 56 -9.97 0.69 -14.34
C PHE A 56 -9.17 1.89 -14.82
N ASP A 57 -8.69 1.83 -16.05
CA ASP A 57 -7.94 2.91 -16.69
C ASP A 57 -8.74 3.53 -17.82
N VAL A 58 -8.97 4.82 -17.72
CA VAL A 58 -9.80 5.57 -18.67
C VAL A 58 -8.93 6.17 -19.77
N MET A 59 -9.24 5.81 -21.01
CA MET A 59 -8.67 6.45 -22.20
C MET A 59 -9.57 7.64 -22.59
N VAL A 60 -9.06 8.85 -22.38
CA VAL A 60 -9.85 10.07 -22.67
C VAL A 60 -9.39 10.66 -23.99
N ASP A 61 -10.04 10.28 -25.08
CA ASP A 61 -9.86 10.86 -26.40
C ASP A 61 -10.92 11.96 -26.70
N ALA A 62 -11.92 12.09 -25.83
CA ALA A 62 -13.04 13.00 -25.97
C ALA A 62 -13.47 13.59 -24.63
N LYS A 63 -14.27 14.66 -24.64
CA LYS A 63 -14.84 15.25 -23.42
C LYS A 63 -15.96 14.35 -22.88
N VAL A 64 -15.62 13.48 -21.95
CA VAL A 64 -16.57 12.60 -21.27
C VAL A 64 -16.71 13.06 -19.82
N LEU A 65 -17.94 13.19 -19.35
CA LEU A 65 -18.23 13.43 -17.94
C LEU A 65 -18.46 12.08 -17.27
N VAL A 66 -17.74 11.82 -16.20
CA VAL A 66 -17.96 10.64 -15.34
C VAL A 66 -18.24 11.08 -13.91
N VAL A 67 -19.22 10.43 -13.28
CA VAL A 67 -19.53 10.60 -11.85
C VAL A 67 -19.09 9.35 -11.13
N LYS A 68 -18.23 9.50 -10.11
CA LYS A 68 -17.68 8.40 -9.33
C LYS A 68 -18.25 8.41 -7.92
N PHE A 69 -18.76 7.26 -7.48
CA PHE A 69 -19.19 7.02 -6.11
C PHE A 69 -18.24 6.03 -5.46
N PHE A 70 -17.69 6.41 -4.32
CA PHE A 70 -16.79 5.57 -3.54
C PHE A 70 -17.51 5.08 -2.29
N SER A 71 -17.27 3.82 -1.91
CA SER A 71 -17.64 3.35 -0.58
C SER A 71 -16.71 3.97 0.47
N THR A 72 -17.16 4.03 1.71
CA THR A 72 -16.34 4.45 2.86
C THR A 72 -15.33 3.37 3.28
N ALA A 73 -15.56 2.11 2.88
CA ALA A 73 -14.60 1.04 3.10
C ALA A 73 -13.46 1.14 2.09
N HIS A 74 -12.24 1.26 2.58
CA HIS A 74 -11.03 1.30 1.76
C HIS A 74 -9.95 0.39 2.35
N HIS A 75 -9.04 -0.03 1.47
CA HIS A 75 -7.88 -0.82 1.87
C HIS A 75 -6.80 0.10 2.44
N PRO A 76 -5.95 -0.41 3.34
CA PRO A 76 -4.87 0.39 3.93
C PRO A 76 -3.83 0.85 2.91
N LEU A 77 -3.71 0.12 1.79
CA LEU A 77 -2.76 0.43 0.72
C LEU A 77 -3.47 0.71 -0.61
N GLN A 78 -2.97 1.68 -1.34
CA GLN A 78 -3.26 1.94 -2.75
C GLN A 78 -2.05 1.51 -3.58
N TRP A 79 -2.30 0.70 -4.62
CA TRP A 79 -1.26 0.19 -5.49
C TRP A 79 -1.20 0.96 -6.78
N ALA A 80 0.01 1.26 -7.24
CA ALA A 80 0.26 1.79 -8.57
C ALA A 80 0.92 0.71 -9.44
N PHE A 81 0.52 0.67 -10.71
CA PHE A 81 1.00 -0.28 -11.70
C PHE A 81 1.54 0.45 -12.91
N HIS A 82 2.55 -0.13 -13.55
CA HIS A 82 3.04 0.34 -14.82
C HIS A 82 2.00 0.04 -15.91
N ARG A 83 1.57 1.06 -16.64
CA ARG A 83 0.46 0.97 -17.58
C ARG A 83 0.69 -0.08 -18.67
N ASP A 84 1.89 -0.09 -19.27
CA ASP A 84 2.16 -0.94 -20.43
C ASP A 84 2.52 -2.38 -20.04
N THR A 85 3.15 -2.58 -18.88
CA THR A 85 3.63 -3.90 -18.45
C THR A 85 2.74 -4.58 -17.42
N GLY A 86 1.83 -3.82 -16.80
CA GLY A 86 1.00 -4.29 -15.69
C GLY A 86 1.79 -4.59 -14.41
N GLN A 87 3.09 -4.31 -14.36
CA GLN A 87 3.91 -4.61 -13.18
C GLN A 87 3.60 -3.64 -12.03
N ALA A 88 3.54 -4.17 -10.81
CA ALA A 88 3.41 -3.36 -9.62
C ALA A 88 4.64 -2.46 -9.44
N LEU A 89 4.41 -1.15 -9.27
CA LEU A 89 5.45 -0.14 -9.10
C LEU A 89 5.66 0.19 -7.62
N GLN A 90 4.58 0.46 -6.93
CA GLN A 90 4.61 0.85 -5.52
C GLN A 90 3.24 0.65 -4.86
N ALA A 91 3.24 0.62 -3.54
CA ALA A 91 2.05 0.81 -2.74
C ALA A 91 2.26 1.99 -1.79
N ILE A 92 1.25 2.82 -1.66
CA ILE A 92 1.22 3.96 -0.75
C ILE A 92 0.08 3.77 0.25
N ALA A 93 0.19 4.34 1.43
CA ALA A 93 -0.91 4.31 2.38
C ALA A 93 -2.13 5.03 1.79
N ALA A 94 -3.32 4.46 1.97
CA ALA A 94 -4.56 5.09 1.54
C ALA A 94 -4.90 6.32 2.38
N ASP A 95 -4.50 6.31 3.65
CA ASP A 95 -4.58 7.47 4.53
C ASP A 95 -3.32 8.34 4.38
N PRO A 96 -3.46 9.63 4.03
CA PRO A 96 -2.33 10.55 3.96
C PRO A 96 -1.55 10.68 5.27
N VAL A 97 -2.21 10.61 6.42
CA VAL A 97 -1.56 10.69 7.74
C VAL A 97 -0.62 9.50 7.94
N ASP A 98 -1.05 8.29 7.59
CA ASP A 98 -0.19 7.10 7.65
C ASP A 98 1.04 7.23 6.75
N SER A 99 0.88 7.80 5.55
CA SER A 99 1.99 8.09 4.62
C SER A 99 2.98 9.09 5.21
N GLU A 100 2.48 10.14 5.87
CA GLU A 100 3.31 11.13 6.55
C GLU A 100 4.06 10.52 7.71
N LEU A 101 3.42 9.70 8.55
CA LEU A 101 4.06 9.01 9.67
C LEU A 101 5.21 8.11 9.21
N VAL A 102 5.05 7.38 8.10
CA VAL A 102 6.13 6.59 7.50
C VAL A 102 7.29 7.49 7.05
N SER A 103 6.97 8.59 6.35
CA SER A 103 7.98 9.53 5.84
C SER A 103 8.74 10.22 6.98
N MET A 104 8.02 10.67 8.01
CA MET A 104 8.60 11.29 9.21
C MET A 104 9.50 10.30 9.96
N SER A 105 9.04 9.06 10.15
CA SER A 105 9.86 8.02 10.80
C SER A 105 11.18 7.81 10.07
N ARG A 106 11.14 7.67 8.74
CA ARG A 106 12.35 7.53 7.92
C ARG A 106 13.29 8.74 8.03
N THR A 107 12.73 9.95 7.99
CA THR A 107 13.51 11.18 8.10
C THR A 107 14.18 11.27 9.46
N LEU A 108 13.46 11.03 10.56
CA LEU A 108 14.00 11.04 11.92
C LEU A 108 15.10 9.99 12.10
N GLY A 109 14.91 8.81 11.51
CA GLY A 109 15.93 7.76 11.47
C GLY A 109 17.20 8.20 10.73
N ALA A 110 17.05 8.80 9.55
CA ALA A 110 18.17 9.31 8.75
C ALA A 110 18.93 10.46 9.44
N MET A 111 18.22 11.30 10.18
CA MET A 111 18.80 12.38 10.97
C MET A 111 19.48 11.90 12.26
N MET A 112 19.35 10.61 12.62
CA MET A 112 19.85 10.04 13.89
C MET A 112 19.41 10.84 15.13
N ASN A 113 18.18 11.38 15.11
CA ASN A 113 17.68 12.27 16.14
C ASN A 113 17.18 11.48 17.37
N ARG A 114 18.03 11.36 18.40
CA ARG A 114 17.68 10.63 19.63
C ARG A 114 16.49 11.21 20.39
N ALA A 115 16.16 12.49 20.22
CA ALA A 115 14.96 13.06 20.83
C ALA A 115 13.65 12.48 20.28
N ALA A 116 13.71 11.83 19.10
CA ALA A 116 12.56 11.17 18.49
C ALA A 116 12.26 9.77 19.09
N VAL A 117 13.12 9.21 19.93
CA VAL A 117 12.96 7.86 20.49
C VAL A 117 11.58 7.62 21.12
N PRO A 118 11.03 8.51 21.97
CA PRO A 118 9.71 8.31 22.54
C PRO A 118 8.60 8.20 21.49
N ALA A 119 8.61 9.11 20.50
CA ALA A 119 7.62 9.12 19.43
C ALA A 119 7.75 7.88 18.52
N LEU A 120 8.95 7.52 18.11
CA LEU A 120 9.19 6.31 17.32
C LEU A 120 8.80 5.04 18.07
N SER A 121 9.06 5.00 19.39
CA SER A 121 8.63 3.86 20.23
C SER A 121 7.11 3.73 20.27
N GLN A 122 6.38 4.84 20.34
CA GLN A 122 4.91 4.83 20.28
C GLN A 122 4.40 4.38 18.90
N LEU A 123 5.03 4.80 17.81
CA LEU A 123 4.66 4.39 16.45
C LEU A 123 4.95 2.89 16.18
N CYS A 124 5.82 2.24 16.95
CA CYS A 124 6.00 0.78 16.87
C CYS A 124 4.74 0.00 17.29
N ASP A 125 3.80 0.64 17.96
CA ASP A 125 2.53 0.05 18.40
C ASP A 125 1.33 0.57 17.57
N HIS A 126 1.58 1.24 16.43
CA HIS A 126 0.56 1.80 15.54
C HIS A 126 -0.32 0.71 14.94
N HIS A 127 -1.60 1.01 14.65
CA HIS A 127 -2.54 0.04 14.08
C HIS A 127 -2.12 -0.45 12.68
N GLN A 128 -1.49 0.41 11.86
CA GLN A 128 -1.00 0.05 10.54
C GLN A 128 0.39 -0.59 10.61
N TYR A 129 0.51 -1.78 10.07
CA TYR A 129 1.73 -2.60 10.11
C TYR A 129 2.95 -1.92 9.47
N PHE A 130 2.75 -1.19 8.36
CA PHE A 130 3.84 -0.52 7.65
C PHE A 130 4.36 0.71 8.40
N VAL A 131 3.51 1.38 9.21
CA VAL A 131 3.94 2.44 10.13
C VAL A 131 4.77 1.84 11.27
N ARG A 132 4.29 0.74 11.90
CA ARG A 132 5.05 0.02 12.93
C ARG A 132 6.44 -0.37 12.42
N TRP A 133 6.51 -0.94 11.22
CA TRP A 133 7.77 -1.38 10.65
C TRP A 133 8.71 -0.19 10.32
N ALA A 134 8.20 0.90 9.75
CA ALA A 134 8.99 2.10 9.47
C ALA A 134 9.57 2.71 10.75
N ALA A 135 8.77 2.78 11.82
CA ALA A 135 9.22 3.26 13.13
C ALA A 135 10.31 2.37 13.74
N MET A 136 10.16 1.04 13.63
CA MET A 136 11.18 0.09 14.09
C MET A 136 12.51 0.22 13.35
N GLN A 137 12.46 0.40 12.02
CA GLN A 137 13.66 0.66 11.22
C GLN A 137 14.34 1.95 11.67
N ALA A 138 13.57 3.03 11.90
CA ALA A 138 14.09 4.29 12.38
C ALA A 138 14.72 4.16 13.77
N LEU A 139 14.10 3.43 14.69
CA LEU A 139 14.68 3.13 16.01
C LEU A 139 16.02 2.42 15.89
N GLY A 140 16.18 1.51 14.93
CA GLY A 140 17.44 0.82 14.69
C GLY A 140 18.60 1.76 14.37
N TYR A 141 18.32 2.91 13.74
CA TYR A 141 19.33 3.96 13.48
C TYR A 141 19.54 4.88 14.68
N VAL A 142 18.46 5.27 15.38
CA VAL A 142 18.47 6.30 16.41
C VAL A 142 18.89 5.76 17.78
N ALA A 143 18.47 4.53 18.11
CA ALA A 143 18.68 3.85 19.38
C ALA A 143 18.85 2.32 19.16
N PRO A 144 20.00 1.89 18.60
CA PRO A 144 20.25 0.48 18.28
C PRO A 144 20.05 -0.48 19.47
N GLU A 145 20.30 0.02 20.67
CA GLU A 145 20.10 -0.73 21.93
C GLU A 145 18.64 -1.16 22.16
N LEU A 146 17.68 -0.43 21.58
CA LEU A 146 16.25 -0.75 21.68
C LEU A 146 15.77 -1.68 20.55
N LEU A 147 16.58 -1.90 19.51
CA LEU A 147 16.14 -2.65 18.33
C LEU A 147 15.84 -4.11 18.64
N VAL A 148 16.74 -4.82 19.32
CA VAL A 148 16.58 -6.26 19.60
C VAL A 148 15.34 -6.53 20.47
N PRO A 149 15.11 -5.80 21.59
CA PRO A 149 13.86 -5.95 22.33
C PRO A 149 12.60 -5.72 21.47
N ARG A 150 12.59 -4.70 20.63
CA ARG A 150 11.46 -4.39 19.72
C ARG A 150 11.26 -5.46 18.65
N LEU A 151 12.32 -5.98 18.07
CA LEU A 151 12.22 -7.06 17.08
C LEU A 151 11.68 -8.36 17.70
N LYS A 152 11.99 -8.65 18.96
CA LYS A 152 11.38 -9.80 19.67
C LYS A 152 9.87 -9.66 19.81
N VAL A 153 9.37 -8.46 20.12
CA VAL A 153 7.93 -8.17 20.14
C VAL A 153 7.34 -8.29 18.75
N ALA A 154 8.01 -7.73 17.73
CA ALA A 154 7.58 -7.79 16.34
C ALA A 154 7.58 -9.19 15.72
N ALA A 155 8.33 -10.13 16.29
CA ALA A 155 8.28 -11.55 15.90
C ALA A 155 6.91 -12.19 16.19
N GLU A 156 6.11 -11.60 17.09
CA GLU A 156 4.74 -12.00 17.42
C GLU A 156 3.68 -11.01 16.87
N ASP A 157 4.06 -10.11 15.96
CA ASP A 157 3.16 -9.11 15.39
C ASP A 157 1.93 -9.77 14.72
N PRO A 158 0.73 -9.20 14.84
CA PRO A 158 -0.47 -9.73 14.17
C PRO A 158 -0.32 -9.77 12.63
N HIS A 159 0.51 -8.92 12.03
CA HIS A 159 0.70 -8.89 10.58
C HIS A 159 1.84 -9.82 10.12
N PRO A 160 1.59 -10.77 9.20
CA PRO A 160 2.57 -11.80 8.81
C PRO A 160 3.86 -11.21 8.21
N HIS A 161 3.75 -10.10 7.47
CA HIS A 161 4.93 -9.43 6.91
C HIS A 161 5.88 -8.92 8.00
N VAL A 162 5.35 -8.29 9.06
CA VAL A 162 6.17 -7.77 10.17
C VAL A 162 6.85 -8.92 10.90
N ARG A 163 6.11 -10.03 11.19
CA ARG A 163 6.72 -11.23 11.78
C ARG A 163 7.88 -11.76 10.95
N ALA A 164 7.66 -11.95 9.64
CA ALA A 164 8.68 -12.51 8.75
C ALA A 164 9.96 -11.64 8.71
N VAL A 165 9.82 -10.33 8.60
CA VAL A 165 10.97 -9.42 8.56
C VAL A 165 11.65 -9.29 9.93
N ALA A 166 10.90 -9.36 11.03
CA ALA A 166 11.45 -9.37 12.37
C ALA A 166 12.29 -10.63 12.63
N HIS A 167 11.79 -11.82 12.31
CA HIS A 167 12.55 -13.06 12.38
C HIS A 167 13.82 -13.01 11.54
N LYS A 168 13.72 -12.52 10.29
CA LYS A 168 14.88 -12.35 9.42
C LYS A 168 15.93 -11.37 9.99
N ALA A 169 15.49 -10.30 10.63
CA ALA A 169 16.39 -9.34 11.27
C ALA A 169 17.06 -9.95 12.50
N LEU A 170 16.29 -10.62 13.37
CA LEU A 170 16.83 -11.29 14.56
C LEU A 170 17.87 -12.36 14.20
N SER A 171 17.63 -13.18 13.18
CA SER A 171 18.59 -14.22 12.77
C SER A 171 19.91 -13.65 12.23
N ARG A 172 19.92 -12.40 11.77
CA ARG A 172 21.15 -11.71 11.32
C ARG A 172 21.91 -11.05 12.47
N ILE A 173 21.18 -10.54 13.47
CA ILE A 173 21.76 -9.81 14.61
C ILE A 173 22.23 -10.79 15.68
N LEU A 174 21.49 -11.88 15.88
CA LEU A 174 21.75 -12.93 16.86
C LEU A 174 22.05 -14.24 16.11
N PRO A 175 23.23 -14.38 15.47
CA PRO A 175 23.59 -15.64 14.82
C PRO A 175 23.56 -16.74 15.88
N GLN A 176 22.88 -17.84 15.56
CA GLN A 176 22.85 -19.02 16.41
C GLN A 176 24.27 -19.59 16.48
N GLY A 177 24.85 -19.59 17.66
CA GLY A 177 26.13 -20.22 17.94
C GLY A 177 26.08 -21.75 17.79
#